data_5febe67e9f98d8a7c87d86014c738586
#
_entry.id   5febe67e9f98d8a7c87d86014c738586
#
_cell.length_a   1.000
_cell.length_b   1.000
_cell.length_c   1.000
_cell.angle_alpha   90.00
_cell.angle_beta   90.00
_cell.angle_gamma   90.00
#
_symmetry.space_group_name_H-M   'P 1'
#
loop_
_entity.id
_entity.type
_entity.pdbx_description
1 polymer ?
#
loop_
_entity_poly.entity_id
_entity_poly.type
_entity_poly.pdbx_seq_one_letter_code
_entity_poly.pdbx_strand_id
1 'polypeptide(L)'
;MLLTEFNNFLIEKDLLKQGQNVLVAVSGGLDSIVLCRLLRESKIDFVIAHCNFKLRGKESDGDEEFVKKIAAVYNVPFYSIQFKTKAYAKENKLSIQEAARELRYRWFEKIRAENEIDKIAVAH
;
A
#
# COMPACT_ATOMS: atom_id res chain seq x y z
N MET A 1 19.58 4.06 -11.38
CA MET A 1 19.77 4.59 -10.04
C MET A 1 18.70 4.12 -9.07
N LEU A 2 17.45 4.44 -9.32
CA LEU A 2 16.36 3.99 -8.44
C LEU A 2 16.27 2.46 -8.36
N LEU A 3 16.41 1.77 -9.47
CA LEU A 3 16.35 0.30 -9.48
C LEU A 3 17.49 -0.31 -8.67
N THR A 4 18.69 0.26 -8.75
CA THR A 4 19.85 -0.22 -7.98
C THR A 4 19.61 -0.03 -6.48
N GLU A 5 19.13 1.14 -6.08
CA GLU A 5 18.83 1.43 -4.67
C GLU A 5 17.72 0.51 -4.13
N PHE A 6 16.70 0.25 -4.93
CA PHE A 6 15.62 -0.66 -4.60
C PHE A 6 16.15 -2.08 -4.40
N ASN A 7 16.94 -2.58 -5.34
CA ASN A 7 17.51 -3.93 -5.24
C ASN A 7 18.43 -4.07 -4.04
N ASN A 8 19.25 -3.06 -3.75
CA ASN A 8 20.11 -3.07 -2.58
C ASN A 8 19.29 -3.10 -1.30
N PHE A 9 18.21 -2.34 -1.24
CA PHE A 9 17.28 -2.34 -0.10
C PHE A 9 16.69 -3.73 0.12
N LEU A 10 16.24 -4.40 -0.95
CA LEU A 10 15.66 -5.73 -0.88
C LEU A 10 16.68 -6.77 -0.38
N ILE A 11 17.90 -6.70 -0.88
CA ILE A 11 18.98 -7.61 -0.49
C ILE A 11 19.37 -7.38 0.98
N GLU A 12 19.59 -6.12 1.34
CA GLU A 12 20.03 -5.74 2.68
C GLU A 12 19.00 -6.09 3.75
N LYS A 13 17.72 -5.87 3.47
CA LYS A 13 16.64 -6.09 4.43
C LYS A 13 16.06 -7.50 4.36
N ASP A 14 16.48 -8.30 3.40
CA ASP A 14 15.92 -9.64 3.16
C ASP A 14 14.39 -9.59 3.06
N LEU A 15 13.87 -8.49 2.51
CA LEU A 15 12.43 -8.24 2.47
C LEU A 15 11.73 -9.01 1.37
N LEU A 16 12.37 -9.11 0.19
CA LEU A 16 11.74 -9.69 -0.97
C LEU A 16 12.70 -10.64 -1.67
N LYS A 17 12.21 -11.83 -1.97
CA LYS A 17 12.93 -12.82 -2.76
C LYS A 17 12.13 -13.09 -4.01
N GLN A 18 12.83 -13.49 -5.08
CA GLN A 18 12.16 -13.86 -6.31
C GLN A 18 11.15 -14.97 -6.02
N GLY A 19 9.95 -14.83 -6.57
CA GLY A 19 8.87 -15.78 -6.35
C GLY A 19 7.94 -15.46 -5.18
N GLN A 20 8.26 -14.43 -4.39
CA GLN A 20 7.36 -13.98 -3.32
C GLN A 20 6.33 -13.00 -3.86
N ASN A 21 5.16 -12.94 -3.19
CA ASN A 21 4.11 -11.97 -3.45
C ASN A 21 4.22 -10.82 -2.47
N VAL A 22 3.97 -9.61 -2.95
CA VAL A 22 4.07 -8.40 -2.14
C VAL A 22 2.75 -7.64 -2.18
N LEU A 23 2.28 -7.21 -1.01
CA LEU A 23 1.20 -6.24 -0.92
C LEU A 23 1.82 -4.86 -0.89
N VAL A 24 1.54 -4.05 -1.90
CA VAL A 24 2.06 -2.68 -2.00
C VAL A 24 0.99 -1.71 -1.52
N ALA A 25 1.31 -0.98 -0.46
CA ALA A 25 0.43 0.07 0.04
C ALA A 25 0.68 1.34 -0.76
N VAL A 26 -0.28 1.71 -1.60
CA VAL A 26 -0.16 2.85 -2.52
C VAL A 26 -1.05 3.98 -2.03
N SER A 27 -0.47 5.15 -1.84
CA SER A 27 -1.20 6.33 -1.34
C SER A 27 -1.66 7.29 -2.45
N GLY A 28 -1.27 7.05 -3.69
CA GLY A 28 -1.53 7.96 -4.80
C GLY A 28 -0.37 8.90 -5.10
N GLY A 29 0.70 8.83 -4.32
CA GLY A 29 1.89 9.64 -4.56
C GLY A 29 2.82 9.03 -5.60
N LEU A 30 3.74 9.86 -6.09
CA LEU A 30 4.71 9.45 -7.11
C LEU A 30 5.59 8.29 -6.66
N ASP A 31 6.00 8.26 -5.39
CA ASP A 31 6.85 7.21 -4.86
C ASP A 31 6.19 5.83 -4.96
N SER A 32 4.87 5.78 -4.75
CA SER A 32 4.11 4.54 -4.87
C SER A 32 4.11 4.02 -6.30
N ILE A 33 4.00 4.93 -7.28
CA ILE A 33 4.04 4.58 -8.71
C ILE A 33 5.42 4.02 -9.06
N VAL A 34 6.47 4.67 -8.59
CA VAL A 34 7.85 4.23 -8.82
C VAL A 34 8.08 2.85 -8.23
N LEU A 35 7.57 2.61 -7.01
CA LEU A 35 7.70 1.30 -6.37
C LEU A 35 7.03 0.20 -7.19
N CYS A 36 5.82 0.44 -7.69
CA CYS A 36 5.12 -0.54 -8.55
C CYS A 36 5.93 -0.85 -9.81
N ARG A 37 6.49 0.18 -10.44
CA ARG A 37 7.32 -0.01 -11.63
C ARG A 37 8.56 -0.84 -11.33
N LEU A 38 9.24 -0.55 -10.22
CA LEU A 38 10.44 -1.29 -9.83
C LEU A 38 10.12 -2.75 -9.52
N LEU A 39 9.00 -3.03 -8.86
CA LEU A 39 8.57 -4.41 -8.61
C LEU A 39 8.31 -5.15 -9.91
N ARG A 40 7.64 -4.51 -10.87
CA ARG A 40 7.38 -5.11 -12.18
C ARG A 40 8.67 -5.39 -12.92
N GLU A 41 9.60 -4.46 -12.95
CA GLU A 41 10.90 -4.64 -13.61
C GLU A 41 11.75 -5.71 -12.93
N SER A 42 11.60 -5.88 -11.62
CA SER A 42 12.30 -6.91 -10.85
C SER A 42 11.60 -8.28 -10.90
N LYS A 43 10.51 -8.40 -11.65
CA LYS A 43 9.71 -9.62 -11.80
C LYS A 43 9.19 -10.16 -10.47
N ILE A 44 8.81 -9.25 -9.58
CA ILE A 44 8.20 -9.57 -8.29
C ILE A 44 6.69 -9.40 -8.44
N ASP A 45 5.93 -10.44 -8.11
CA ASP A 45 4.48 -10.37 -8.14
C ASP A 45 3.97 -9.49 -7.01
N PHE A 46 2.98 -8.65 -7.30
CA PHE A 46 2.43 -7.77 -6.28
C PHE A 46 0.94 -7.53 -6.47
N VAL A 47 0.31 -7.11 -5.38
CA VAL A 47 -1.06 -6.61 -5.38
C VAL A 47 -1.03 -5.21 -4.80
N ILE A 48 -2.01 -4.40 -5.15
CA ILE A 48 -2.09 -3.01 -4.67
C ILE A 48 -3.20 -2.90 -3.63
N ALA A 49 -2.88 -2.26 -2.51
CA ALA A 49 -3.84 -1.95 -1.45
C ALA A 49 -3.83 -0.44 -1.19
N HIS A 50 -5.01 0.12 -1.01
CA HIS A 50 -5.17 1.55 -0.77
C HIS A 50 -6.15 1.79 0.38
N CYS A 51 -5.75 2.66 1.30
CA CYS A 51 -6.61 3.10 2.40
C CYS A 51 -7.13 4.50 2.12
N ASN A 52 -8.44 4.67 2.05
CA ASN A 52 -9.06 5.97 1.98
C ASN A 52 -9.53 6.34 3.39
N PHE A 53 -8.80 7.25 4.04
CA PHE A 53 -9.09 7.65 5.42
C PHE A 53 -10.18 8.71 5.54
N LYS A 54 -10.71 9.18 4.41
CA LYS A 54 -11.79 10.19 4.37
C LYS A 54 -11.45 11.48 5.11
N LEU A 55 -10.18 11.87 5.06
CA LEU A 55 -9.71 13.07 5.78
C LEU A 55 -9.68 14.31 4.92
N ARG A 56 -9.67 14.17 3.59
CA ARG A 56 -9.55 15.29 2.65
C ARG A 56 -10.67 15.34 1.62
N GLY A 57 -11.82 14.76 1.95
CA GLY A 57 -13.02 14.80 1.09
C GLY A 57 -12.78 14.27 -0.32
N LYS A 58 -13.00 15.14 -1.31
CA LYS A 58 -12.88 14.76 -2.73
C LYS A 58 -11.45 14.36 -3.12
N GLU A 59 -10.43 14.92 -2.47
CA GLU A 59 -9.05 14.54 -2.75
C GLU A 59 -8.77 13.09 -2.36
N SER A 60 -9.31 12.67 -1.21
CA SER A 60 -9.16 11.29 -0.75
C SER A 60 -9.82 10.31 -1.73
N ASP A 61 -11.01 10.66 -2.22
CA ASP A 61 -11.72 9.83 -3.18
C ASP A 61 -11.01 9.82 -4.55
N GLY A 62 -10.45 10.95 -4.95
CA GLY A 62 -9.65 11.07 -6.17
C GLY A 62 -8.39 10.21 -6.13
N ASP A 63 -7.73 10.16 -4.98
CA ASP A 63 -6.56 9.32 -4.79
C ASP A 63 -6.92 7.84 -4.94
N GLU A 64 -8.05 7.43 -4.38
CA GLU A 64 -8.52 6.05 -4.50
C GLU A 64 -8.77 5.66 -5.97
N GLU A 65 -9.45 6.53 -6.72
CA GLU A 65 -9.69 6.30 -8.15
C GLU A 65 -8.39 6.24 -8.96
N PHE A 66 -7.45 7.10 -8.64
CA PHE A 66 -6.14 7.13 -9.30
C PHE A 66 -5.38 5.82 -9.06
N VAL A 67 -5.36 5.34 -7.82
CA VAL A 67 -4.68 4.08 -7.48
C VAL A 67 -5.34 2.90 -8.17
N LYS A 68 -6.67 2.90 -8.26
CA LYS A 68 -7.42 1.87 -8.96
C LYS A 68 -7.00 1.80 -10.43
N LYS A 69 -6.80 2.95 -11.08
CA LYS A 69 -6.34 3.02 -12.46
C LYS A 69 -4.92 2.47 -12.61
N ILE A 70 -4.04 2.75 -11.65
CA ILE A 70 -2.68 2.21 -11.65
C ILE A 70 -2.71 0.68 -11.58
N ALA A 71 -3.53 0.12 -10.71
CA ALA A 71 -3.67 -1.33 -10.62
C ALA A 71 -4.13 -1.94 -11.94
N ALA A 72 -5.05 -1.28 -12.63
CA ALA A 72 -5.52 -1.73 -13.94
C ALA A 72 -4.41 -1.69 -14.98
N VAL A 73 -3.58 -0.64 -14.98
CA VAL A 73 -2.43 -0.51 -15.91
C VAL A 73 -1.44 -1.67 -15.71
N TYR A 74 -1.15 -2.01 -14.45
CA TYR A 74 -0.24 -3.12 -14.15
C TYR A 74 -0.91 -4.49 -14.19
N ASN A 75 -2.24 -4.52 -14.35
CA ASN A 75 -3.02 -5.75 -14.37
C ASN A 75 -2.78 -6.59 -13.11
N VAL A 76 -2.88 -5.95 -11.96
CA VAL A 76 -2.73 -6.59 -10.64
C VAL A 76 -4.01 -6.43 -9.83
N PRO A 77 -4.25 -7.32 -8.86
CA PRO A 77 -5.39 -7.18 -7.95
C PRO A 77 -5.34 -5.86 -7.18
N PHE A 78 -6.51 -5.28 -6.96
CA PHE A 78 -6.65 -4.03 -6.24
C PHE A 78 -7.58 -4.22 -5.06
N TYR A 79 -7.10 -3.85 -3.88
CA TYR A 79 -7.87 -3.87 -2.63
C TYR A 79 -7.96 -2.44 -2.10
N SER A 80 -9.16 -2.01 -1.74
CA SER A 80 -9.35 -0.69 -1.14
C SER A 80 -10.34 -0.75 0.00
N ILE A 81 -10.21 0.18 0.93
CA ILE A 81 -11.11 0.31 2.06
C ILE A 81 -11.27 1.80 2.38
N GLN A 82 -12.44 2.16 2.85
CA GLN A 82 -12.72 3.51 3.34
C GLN A 82 -12.92 3.43 4.85
N PHE A 83 -12.19 4.26 5.59
CA PHE A 83 -12.26 4.28 7.05
C PHE A 83 -12.97 5.52 7.54
N LYS A 84 -13.76 5.36 8.59
CA LYS A 84 -14.31 6.48 9.36
C LYS A 84 -13.27 6.88 10.40
N THR A 85 -12.17 7.43 9.94
CA THR A 85 -10.97 7.66 10.75
C THR A 85 -11.24 8.61 11.93
N LYS A 86 -11.95 9.70 11.70
CA LYS A 86 -12.25 10.67 12.76
C LYS A 86 -13.11 10.05 13.87
N ALA A 87 -14.11 9.26 13.49
CA ALA A 87 -14.97 8.58 14.46
C ALA A 87 -14.18 7.55 15.26
N TYR A 88 -13.34 6.78 14.59
CA TYR A 88 -12.49 5.79 15.25
C TYR A 88 -11.52 6.44 16.24
N ALA A 89 -10.89 7.54 15.83
CA ALA A 89 -9.98 8.30 16.70
C ALA A 89 -10.69 8.78 17.95
N LYS A 90 -11.88 9.33 17.79
CA LYS A 90 -12.68 9.85 18.92
C LYS A 90 -13.10 8.74 19.88
N GLU A 91 -13.60 7.62 19.35
CA GLU A 91 -14.05 6.49 20.16
C GLU A 91 -12.91 5.86 20.96
N ASN A 92 -11.70 5.83 20.39
CA ASN A 92 -10.55 5.16 20.99
C ASN A 92 -9.58 6.14 21.65
N LYS A 93 -9.93 7.41 21.74
CA LYS A 93 -9.10 8.46 22.35
C LYS A 93 -7.71 8.53 21.75
N LEU A 94 -7.66 8.47 20.42
CA LEU A 94 -6.42 8.52 19.65
C LEU A 94 -6.35 9.82 18.85
N SER A 95 -5.14 10.22 18.49
CA SER A 95 -4.97 11.26 17.48
C SER A 95 -5.40 10.71 16.12
N ILE A 96 -5.64 11.60 15.15
CA ILE A 96 -5.98 11.19 13.79
C ILE A 96 -4.86 10.34 13.20
N GLN A 97 -3.60 10.72 13.44
CA GLN A 97 -2.44 9.98 12.93
C GLN A 97 -2.34 8.59 13.54
N GLU A 98 -2.53 8.47 14.84
CA GLU A 98 -2.52 7.18 15.53
C GLU A 98 -3.65 6.28 15.03
N ALA A 99 -4.85 6.84 14.86
CA ALA A 99 -6.01 6.10 14.35
C ALA A 99 -5.75 5.59 12.93
N ALA A 100 -5.26 6.45 12.05
CA ALA A 100 -4.96 6.08 10.66
C ALA A 100 -3.92 4.96 10.61
N ARG A 101 -2.87 5.07 11.40
CA ARG A 101 -1.82 4.05 11.46
C ARG A 101 -2.35 2.71 11.94
N GLU A 102 -3.13 2.69 13.01
CA GLU A 102 -3.69 1.47 13.57
C GLU A 102 -4.64 0.79 12.59
N LEU A 103 -5.55 1.58 11.98
CA LEU A 103 -6.51 1.07 10.99
C LEU A 103 -5.78 0.48 9.78
N ARG A 104 -4.77 1.19 9.29
CA ARG A 104 -3.99 0.78 8.12
C ARG A 104 -3.29 -0.55 8.34
N TYR A 105 -2.54 -0.69 9.43
CA TYR A 105 -1.76 -1.89 9.67
C TYR A 105 -2.64 -3.12 9.94
N ARG A 106 -3.75 -2.94 10.66
CA ARG A 106 -4.70 -4.04 10.88
C ARG A 106 -5.27 -4.56 9.57
N TRP A 107 -5.66 -3.65 8.69
CA TRP A 107 -6.26 -4.02 7.41
C TRP A 107 -5.24 -4.67 6.48
N PHE A 108 -4.04 -4.12 6.39
CA PHE A 108 -2.98 -4.71 5.55
C PHE A 108 -2.66 -6.12 6.01
N GLU A 109 -2.54 -6.35 7.30
CA GLU A 109 -2.24 -7.67 7.85
C GLU A 109 -3.38 -8.65 7.56
N LYS A 110 -4.63 -8.19 7.62
CA LYS A 110 -5.79 -9.00 7.28
C LYS A 110 -5.75 -9.43 5.81
N ILE A 111 -5.54 -8.49 4.89
CA ILE A 111 -5.45 -8.77 3.45
C ILE A 111 -4.28 -9.71 3.17
N ARG A 112 -3.13 -9.47 3.78
CA ARG A 112 -1.95 -10.29 3.62
C ARG A 112 -2.24 -11.74 4.02
N ALA A 113 -2.81 -11.94 5.18
CA ALA A 113 -3.09 -13.28 5.71
C ALA A 113 -4.16 -14.00 4.89
N GLU A 114 -5.24 -13.32 4.53
CA GLU A 114 -6.34 -13.91 3.77
C GLU A 114 -5.94 -14.33 2.35
N ASN A 115 -4.94 -13.66 1.77
CA ASN A 115 -4.51 -13.89 0.39
C ASN A 115 -3.13 -14.55 0.30
N GLU A 116 -2.62 -15.04 1.40
CA GLU A 116 -1.31 -15.72 1.45
C GLU A 116 -0.19 -14.89 0.84
N ILE A 117 -0.18 -13.59 1.15
CA ILE A 117 0.84 -12.66 0.67
C ILE A 117 2.02 -12.69 1.63
N ASP A 118 3.24 -12.74 1.07
CA ASP A 118 4.46 -12.93 1.87
C ASP A 118 4.90 -11.68 2.63
N LYS A 119 4.85 -10.53 1.99
CA LYS A 119 5.40 -9.28 2.54
C LYS A 119 4.51 -8.08 2.24
N ILE A 120 4.65 -7.05 3.07
CA ILE A 120 4.00 -5.76 2.87
C ILE A 120 5.09 -4.71 2.60
N ALA A 121 4.93 -3.96 1.53
CA ALA A 121 5.81 -2.85 1.19
C ALA A 121 5.01 -1.55 1.21
N VAL A 122 5.52 -0.57 1.94
CA VAL A 122 4.88 0.74 2.05
C VAL A 122 5.83 1.79 1.46
N ALA A 123 5.33 2.54 0.48
CA ALA A 123 6.07 3.66 -0.08
C ALA A 123 5.75 4.92 0.72
N HIS A 124 6.77 5.59 1.19
CA HIS A 124 6.64 6.83 1.92
C HIS A 124 7.11 8.00 1.08
#